data_308f345c01ecf6ea950d9a60ef81166d
#
_entry.id   308f345c01ecf6ea950d9a60ef81166d
#
_cell.length_a   1.000
_cell.length_b   1.000
_cell.length_c   1.000
_cell.angle_alpha   90.00
_cell.angle_beta   90.00
_cell.angle_gamma   90.00
#
_symmetry.space_group_name_H-M   'P 1'
#
loop_
_entity.id
_entity.type
_entity.pdbx_description
1 polymer ?
#
loop_
_entity_poly.entity_id
_entity_poly.type
_entity_poly.pdbx_seq_one_letter_code
_entity_poly.pdbx_strand_id
1 'polypeptide(L)'
;MIYTNNRESVFAHGAVIRECFPELTDQTIKLAEEAMKGMLVLPGTGPELYFVGNPPKWTENPVNDNEYTFHLNRMHHLKTLAEAYGLTGNLTYAQKAIEELSDWIDHVHAPSLYDEQGNLAPLHFDGLSPWRALEVGIRGYRTWPLIIELLADTPCFTEEFQQKLYQSVQLHCKILYEISPLLWPKADHNHYLMENLGLMALSCLFPEMPDSAKYLAHSQQELDRCMEAQCTPCGGQIEGSPSYHNGCVFWFSLRLVFARKFHLTVPEHYTEQLKKMFIHSVHATRACGGNFPWGDSHIAEKETMALAATACYMAFEDPFYLQTALYFYPPKTLMNDIRDNLWRIPDIRHLKEIMDDAVTAPIRPDLPLLAWQKDLNQVYLRTSWDKEAISLMTACRTPVQNLHAHIDAGGFDLTAFGETLVTDPAIYTYKDDENRRHFKSSFWHNCLTVNWKNMWEYKGSWAYGPQKEGYIRSVTAGDRMTAIISFHKNYEPAETTRILALIDQQFVIV
;
A
#
# COMPACT_ATOMS: atom_id res chain seq x y z
N MET A 1 16.66 17.52 -19.96
CA MET A 1 16.58 18.42 -18.76
C MET A 1 15.77 17.68 -17.69
N ILE A 2 16.15 17.76 -16.44
CA ILE A 2 15.38 17.15 -15.33
C ILE A 2 14.24 18.10 -15.01
N TYR A 3 13.03 17.57 -14.80
CA TYR A 3 11.91 18.36 -14.27
C TYR A 3 12.13 18.58 -12.76
N THR A 4 12.37 19.83 -12.35
CA THR A 4 12.71 20.16 -10.96
C THR A 4 11.98 21.40 -10.47
N ASN A 5 11.77 21.48 -9.16
CA ASN A 5 11.35 22.71 -8.48
C ASN A 5 12.58 23.62 -8.29
N ASN A 6 12.39 24.93 -8.36
CA ASN A 6 13.44 25.84 -7.95
C ASN A 6 13.48 25.92 -6.40
N ARG A 7 14.64 26.28 -5.87
CA ARG A 7 14.90 26.34 -4.42
C ARG A 7 13.93 27.30 -3.69
N GLU A 8 13.54 28.38 -4.32
CA GLU A 8 12.63 29.37 -3.75
C GLU A 8 11.23 28.76 -3.55
N SER A 9 10.71 28.02 -4.52
CA SER A 9 9.43 27.32 -4.41
C SER A 9 9.45 26.20 -3.37
N VAL A 10 10.58 25.47 -3.26
CA VAL A 10 10.78 24.44 -2.23
C VAL A 10 10.68 25.06 -0.83
N PHE A 11 11.38 26.17 -0.57
CA PHE A 11 11.34 26.82 0.74
C PHE A 11 10.01 27.49 1.03
N ALA A 12 9.34 28.07 0.01
CA ALA A 12 8.02 28.61 0.18
C ALA A 12 7.02 27.53 0.62
N HIS A 13 7.02 26.38 -0.03
CA HIS A 13 6.18 25.23 0.35
C HIS A 13 6.55 24.71 1.75
N GLY A 14 7.84 24.53 2.04
CA GLY A 14 8.33 24.12 3.36
C GLY A 14 7.94 25.09 4.48
N ALA A 15 7.90 26.40 4.21
CA ALA A 15 7.44 27.39 5.18
C ALA A 15 5.96 27.21 5.52
N VAL A 16 5.12 26.92 4.54
CA VAL A 16 3.69 26.66 4.76
C VAL A 16 3.49 25.35 5.52
N ILE A 17 4.26 24.31 5.23
CA ILE A 17 4.23 23.06 6.01
C ILE A 17 4.55 23.33 7.49
N ARG A 18 5.63 24.07 7.79
CA ARG A 18 6.02 24.40 9.18
C ARG A 18 4.93 25.20 9.90
N GLU A 19 4.30 26.13 9.21
CA GLU A 19 3.21 26.95 9.77
C GLU A 19 1.97 26.09 10.10
N CYS A 20 1.56 25.24 9.17
CA CYS A 20 0.31 24.47 9.28
C CYS A 20 0.45 23.20 10.13
N PHE A 21 1.61 22.56 10.08
CA PHE A 21 1.88 21.25 10.72
C PHE A 21 3.21 21.24 11.48
N PRO A 22 3.36 22.06 12.53
CA PRO A 22 4.63 22.15 13.28
C PRO A 22 5.05 20.83 13.91
N GLU A 23 4.12 20.05 14.46
CA GLU A 23 4.44 18.75 15.08
C GLU A 23 4.97 17.72 14.06
N LEU A 24 4.42 17.69 12.85
CA LEU A 24 4.90 16.80 11.77
C LEU A 24 6.27 17.28 11.26
N THR A 25 6.48 18.59 11.23
CA THR A 25 7.79 19.19 10.93
C THR A 25 8.86 18.75 11.92
N ASP A 26 8.60 18.86 13.22
CA ASP A 26 9.52 18.46 14.28
C ASP A 26 9.83 16.95 14.21
N GLN A 27 8.81 16.13 13.93
CA GLN A 27 9.00 14.69 13.72
C GLN A 27 9.92 14.39 12.55
N THR A 28 9.71 15.06 11.39
CA THR A 28 10.53 14.89 10.20
C THR A 28 11.98 15.29 10.45
N ILE A 29 12.21 16.44 11.12
CA ILE A 29 13.55 16.90 11.48
C ILE A 29 14.23 15.91 12.43
N LYS A 30 13.54 15.43 13.46
CA LYS A 30 14.08 14.42 14.38
C LYS A 30 14.50 13.14 13.66
N LEU A 31 13.68 12.63 12.76
CA LEU A 31 14.02 11.44 11.96
C LEU A 31 15.24 11.70 11.06
N ALA A 32 15.33 12.90 10.47
CA ALA A 32 16.50 13.29 9.68
C ALA A 32 17.79 13.38 10.52
N GLU A 33 17.71 13.91 11.75
CA GLU A 33 18.85 13.96 12.69
C GLU A 33 19.34 12.56 13.06
N GLU A 34 18.45 11.60 13.23
CA GLU A 34 18.85 10.20 13.46
C GLU A 34 19.45 9.58 12.19
N ALA A 35 18.88 9.84 11.01
CA ALA A 35 19.42 9.39 9.73
C ALA A 35 20.83 9.96 9.47
N MET A 36 21.10 11.22 9.83
CA MET A 36 22.45 11.82 9.78
C MET A 36 23.51 11.01 10.55
N LYS A 37 23.10 10.30 11.61
CA LYS A 37 23.96 9.46 12.44
C LYS A 37 24.05 8.02 11.93
N GLY A 38 23.32 7.68 10.87
CA GLY A 38 23.16 6.30 10.38
C GLY A 38 22.25 5.44 11.26
N MET A 39 21.33 6.07 12.01
CA MET A 39 20.39 5.41 12.92
C MET A 39 19.00 5.34 12.28
N LEU A 40 18.51 4.13 12.00
CA LEU A 40 17.22 3.90 11.34
C LEU A 40 16.39 2.86 12.11
N VAL A 41 15.07 2.89 11.92
CA VAL A 41 14.17 1.78 12.31
C VAL A 41 13.87 0.97 11.05
N LEU A 42 14.24 -0.31 11.06
CA LEU A 42 14.07 -1.21 9.93
C LEU A 42 13.40 -2.52 10.38
N PRO A 43 12.72 -3.24 9.48
CA PRO A 43 12.21 -4.57 9.79
C PRO A 43 13.29 -5.49 10.36
N GLY A 44 12.91 -6.31 11.34
CA GLY A 44 13.80 -7.27 12.00
C GLY A 44 14.73 -6.67 13.07
N THR A 45 14.86 -5.32 13.18
CA THR A 45 15.70 -4.68 14.22
C THR A 45 14.93 -4.38 15.52
N GLY A 46 13.62 -4.61 15.55
CA GLY A 46 12.72 -4.16 16.61
C GLY A 46 12.26 -2.70 16.43
N PRO A 47 11.58 -2.14 17.44
CA PRO A 47 11.02 -0.78 17.35
C PRO A 47 12.05 0.32 17.61
N GLU A 48 13.26 -0.02 18.02
CA GLU A 48 14.31 0.92 18.38
C GLU A 48 15.20 1.28 17.18
N LEU A 49 15.92 2.39 17.33
CA LEU A 49 16.88 2.84 16.34
C LEU A 49 18.06 1.85 16.24
N TYR A 50 18.40 1.46 15.03
CA TYR A 50 19.48 0.54 14.71
C TYR A 50 20.54 1.25 13.86
N PHE A 51 21.83 1.05 14.18
CA PHE A 51 22.93 1.61 13.40
C PHE A 51 23.19 0.81 12.13
N VAL A 52 22.90 1.40 10.97
CA VAL A 52 23.04 0.75 9.66
C VAL A 52 24.39 1.00 8.98
N GLY A 53 25.25 1.79 9.60
CA GLY A 53 26.50 2.30 9.02
C GLY A 53 26.39 3.78 8.60
N ASN A 54 27.54 4.38 8.28
CA ASN A 54 27.63 5.77 7.83
C ASN A 54 28.82 5.93 6.86
N PRO A 55 28.64 5.69 5.53
CA PRO A 55 27.38 5.37 4.83
C PRO A 55 26.77 4.01 5.23
N PRO A 56 25.49 3.77 4.91
CA PRO A 56 24.82 2.49 5.19
C PRO A 56 25.50 1.31 4.51
N LYS A 57 25.45 0.15 5.16
CA LYS A 57 25.94 -1.12 4.60
C LYS A 57 24.86 -1.77 3.74
N TRP A 58 24.67 -1.26 2.53
CA TRP A 58 23.53 -1.48 1.64
C TRP A 58 23.19 -2.95 1.34
N THR A 59 24.17 -3.83 1.32
CA THR A 59 24.02 -5.25 0.94
C THR A 59 24.08 -6.21 2.13
N GLU A 60 24.37 -5.73 3.35
CA GLU A 60 24.38 -6.57 4.55
C GLU A 60 22.95 -6.79 5.06
N ASN A 61 22.72 -8.00 5.62
CA ASN A 61 21.46 -8.35 6.28
C ASN A 61 21.78 -8.97 7.67
N PRO A 62 22.09 -8.14 8.65
CA PRO A 62 22.57 -8.61 9.97
C PRO A 62 21.48 -9.27 10.81
N VAL A 63 20.19 -9.06 10.47
CA VAL A 63 19.04 -9.58 11.22
C VAL A 63 18.41 -10.81 10.55
N ASN A 64 18.94 -11.23 9.41
CA ASN A 64 18.40 -12.35 8.62
C ASN A 64 16.89 -12.20 8.32
N ASP A 65 16.50 -10.97 8.01
CA ASP A 65 15.16 -10.60 7.55
C ASP A 65 15.27 -9.90 6.20
N ASN A 66 14.64 -10.42 5.17
CA ASN A 66 14.73 -9.88 3.82
C ASN A 66 14.13 -8.47 3.72
N GLU A 67 13.11 -8.17 4.51
CA GLU A 67 12.51 -6.84 4.56
C GLU A 67 13.49 -5.78 5.07
N TYR A 68 14.49 -6.15 5.90
CA TYR A 68 15.57 -5.24 6.28
C TYR A 68 16.31 -4.72 5.05
N THR A 69 16.80 -5.64 4.20
CA THR A 69 17.53 -5.29 2.97
C THR A 69 16.66 -4.46 2.03
N PHE A 70 15.41 -4.86 1.85
CA PHE A 70 14.47 -4.14 0.97
C PHE A 70 14.20 -2.72 1.48
N HIS A 71 13.84 -2.56 2.75
CA HIS A 71 13.53 -1.26 3.32
C HIS A 71 14.72 -0.30 3.33
N LEU A 72 15.93 -0.79 3.65
CA LEU A 72 17.15 0.01 3.56
C LEU A 72 17.35 0.56 2.14
N ASN A 73 17.19 -0.30 1.13
CA ASN A 73 17.40 0.04 -0.28
C ASN A 73 16.21 0.77 -0.95
N ARG A 74 15.06 0.92 -0.27
CA ARG A 74 13.98 1.86 -0.65
C ARG A 74 14.34 3.31 -0.34
N MET A 75 15.34 3.53 0.50
CA MET A 75 15.95 4.86 0.79
C MET A 75 14.99 5.88 1.40
N HIS A 76 14.04 5.45 2.26
CA HIS A 76 13.11 6.38 2.89
C HIS A 76 13.81 7.44 3.75
N HIS A 77 14.95 7.09 4.37
CA HIS A 77 15.76 8.02 5.14
C HIS A 77 16.36 9.14 4.27
N LEU A 78 16.76 8.87 3.01
CA LEU A 78 17.26 9.91 2.10
C LEU A 78 16.14 10.88 1.70
N LYS A 79 14.91 10.36 1.49
CA LYS A 79 13.72 11.19 1.30
C LYS A 79 13.52 12.10 2.51
N THR A 80 13.60 11.56 3.74
CA THR A 80 13.44 12.34 4.99
C THR A 80 14.52 13.42 5.13
N LEU A 81 15.77 13.14 4.74
CA LEU A 81 16.83 14.16 4.68
C LEU A 81 16.51 15.27 3.68
N ALA A 82 16.01 14.93 2.49
CA ALA A 82 15.61 15.91 1.49
C ALA A 82 14.42 16.77 1.99
N GLU A 83 13.43 16.18 2.65
CA GLU A 83 12.32 16.88 3.29
C GLU A 83 12.79 17.84 4.39
N ALA A 84 13.71 17.39 5.26
CA ALA A 84 14.31 18.23 6.30
C ALA A 84 15.09 19.41 5.71
N TYR A 85 15.79 19.23 4.58
CA TYR A 85 16.38 20.34 3.84
C TYR A 85 15.32 21.34 3.38
N GLY A 86 14.25 20.89 2.74
CA GLY A 86 13.16 21.76 2.28
C GLY A 86 12.46 22.50 3.42
N LEU A 87 12.37 21.89 4.60
CA LEU A 87 11.79 22.49 5.79
C LEU A 87 12.72 23.52 6.45
N THR A 88 14.04 23.32 6.46
CA THR A 88 14.97 24.10 7.30
C THR A 88 15.94 24.98 6.51
N GLY A 89 16.20 24.67 5.25
CA GLY A 89 17.27 25.28 4.47
C GLY A 89 18.67 24.79 4.85
N ASN A 90 18.81 23.83 5.76
CA ASN A 90 20.11 23.34 6.22
C ASN A 90 20.73 22.40 5.17
N LEU A 91 21.77 22.89 4.48
CA LEU A 91 22.47 22.16 3.41
C LEU A 91 23.11 20.84 3.86
N THR A 92 23.37 20.63 5.16
CA THR A 92 23.98 19.38 5.62
C THR A 92 23.08 18.17 5.38
N TYR A 93 21.76 18.35 5.42
CA TYR A 93 20.80 17.29 5.09
C TYR A 93 20.85 16.96 3.59
N ALA A 94 20.88 17.97 2.72
CA ALA A 94 20.99 17.78 1.28
C ALA A 94 22.32 17.11 0.88
N GLN A 95 23.41 17.56 1.48
CA GLN A 95 24.74 16.97 1.27
C GLN A 95 24.76 15.50 1.64
N LYS A 96 24.27 15.15 2.82
CA LYS A 96 24.22 13.77 3.31
C LYS A 96 23.38 12.88 2.40
N ALA A 97 22.19 13.34 1.97
CA ALA A 97 21.32 12.58 1.08
C ALA A 97 21.99 12.29 -0.27
N ILE A 98 22.71 13.28 -0.84
CA ILE A 98 23.42 13.13 -2.12
C ILE A 98 24.65 12.24 -1.98
N GLU A 99 25.41 12.38 -0.90
CA GLU A 99 26.57 11.53 -0.60
C GLU A 99 26.17 10.05 -0.50
N GLU A 100 25.13 9.74 0.28
CA GLU A 100 24.67 8.36 0.43
C GLU A 100 24.02 7.79 -0.84
N LEU A 101 23.27 8.60 -1.60
CA LEU A 101 22.73 8.15 -2.88
C LEU A 101 23.85 7.90 -3.90
N SER A 102 24.89 8.76 -3.91
CA SER A 102 26.07 8.56 -4.75
C SER A 102 26.83 7.29 -4.35
N ASP A 103 27.03 7.08 -3.05
CA ASP A 103 27.68 5.87 -2.52
C ASP A 103 26.91 4.60 -2.92
N TRP A 104 25.58 4.63 -2.83
CA TRP A 104 24.74 3.52 -3.28
C TRP A 104 24.91 3.21 -4.77
N ILE A 105 24.91 4.24 -5.63
CA ILE A 105 25.08 4.07 -7.09
C ILE A 105 26.46 3.46 -7.39
N ASP A 106 27.49 3.85 -6.66
CA ASP A 106 28.85 3.38 -6.86
C ASP A 106 29.10 1.94 -6.39
N HIS A 107 28.38 1.48 -5.36
CA HIS A 107 28.68 0.21 -4.69
C HIS A 107 27.61 -0.87 -4.83
N VAL A 108 26.38 -0.50 -5.21
CA VAL A 108 25.28 -1.45 -5.36
C VAL A 108 24.97 -1.67 -6.84
N HIS A 109 25.61 -2.67 -7.42
CA HIS A 109 25.47 -2.92 -8.85
C HIS A 109 24.29 -3.82 -9.18
N ALA A 110 23.60 -3.52 -10.29
CA ALA A 110 22.55 -4.36 -10.82
C ALA A 110 23.11 -5.69 -11.35
N PRO A 111 22.35 -6.78 -11.23
CA PRO A 111 22.68 -8.00 -11.95
C PRO A 111 22.54 -7.78 -13.47
N SER A 112 23.11 -8.69 -14.27
CA SER A 112 22.94 -8.64 -15.73
C SER A 112 21.46 -8.77 -16.10
N LEU A 113 21.01 -7.96 -17.07
CA LEU A 113 19.68 -8.10 -17.67
C LEU A 113 19.56 -9.39 -18.51
N TYR A 114 20.67 -9.94 -18.92
CA TYR A 114 20.73 -11.08 -19.83
C TYR A 114 21.40 -12.28 -19.18
N ASP A 115 20.93 -13.46 -19.55
CA ASP A 115 21.58 -14.73 -19.21
C ASP A 115 22.83 -14.99 -20.08
N GLU A 116 23.52 -16.11 -19.85
CA GLU A 116 24.71 -16.51 -20.61
C GLU A 116 24.40 -16.76 -22.11
N GLN A 117 23.15 -16.98 -22.46
CA GLN A 117 22.68 -17.21 -23.83
C GLN A 117 22.23 -15.91 -24.52
N GLY A 118 22.23 -14.77 -23.81
CA GLY A 118 21.83 -13.46 -24.32
C GLY A 118 20.32 -13.21 -24.30
N ASN A 119 19.53 -14.03 -23.59
CA ASN A 119 18.10 -13.81 -23.37
C ASN A 119 17.89 -12.95 -22.13
N LEU A 120 16.76 -12.22 -22.06
CA LEU A 120 16.37 -11.51 -20.84
C LEU A 120 16.23 -12.48 -19.66
N ALA A 121 16.78 -12.11 -18.50
CA ALA A 121 16.85 -12.92 -17.30
C ALA A 121 15.98 -12.34 -16.16
N PRO A 122 14.66 -12.42 -16.22
CA PRO A 122 13.77 -11.81 -15.23
C PRO A 122 14.01 -12.32 -13.81
N LEU A 123 14.41 -13.58 -13.64
CA LEU A 123 14.68 -14.16 -12.32
C LEU A 123 15.87 -13.52 -11.58
N HIS A 124 16.76 -12.81 -12.26
CA HIS A 124 17.81 -12.01 -11.62
C HIS A 124 17.23 -10.84 -10.80
N PHE A 125 15.98 -10.43 -11.12
CA PHE A 125 15.27 -9.29 -10.54
C PHE A 125 14.04 -9.68 -9.71
N ASP A 126 13.88 -10.95 -9.40
CA ASP A 126 12.82 -11.48 -8.52
C ASP A 126 13.36 -12.00 -7.18
N GLY A 127 14.64 -11.97 -6.98
CA GLY A 127 15.34 -12.51 -5.82
C GLY A 127 15.56 -11.50 -4.67
N LEU A 128 16.34 -11.95 -3.70
CA LEU A 128 16.76 -11.17 -2.52
C LEU A 128 17.88 -10.18 -2.91
N SER A 129 17.52 -9.10 -3.58
CA SER A 129 18.47 -8.12 -4.08
C SER A 129 17.95 -6.70 -3.90
N PRO A 130 18.83 -5.72 -3.64
CA PRO A 130 18.49 -4.29 -3.77
C PRO A 130 17.93 -3.91 -5.14
N TRP A 131 18.16 -4.75 -6.14
CA TRP A 131 17.71 -4.59 -7.52
C TRP A 131 16.49 -5.45 -7.88
N ARG A 132 15.79 -6.05 -6.91
CA ARG A 132 14.48 -6.66 -7.18
C ARG A 132 13.59 -5.64 -7.90
N ALA A 133 12.87 -6.03 -8.96
CA ALA A 133 12.09 -5.13 -9.79
C ALA A 133 11.12 -4.26 -8.96
N LEU A 134 10.51 -4.81 -7.92
CA LEU A 134 9.70 -4.08 -6.96
C LEU A 134 10.48 -2.93 -6.29
N GLU A 135 11.71 -3.18 -5.82
CA GLU A 135 12.52 -2.15 -5.16
C GLU A 135 12.94 -1.05 -6.13
N VAL A 136 13.22 -1.42 -7.38
CA VAL A 136 13.48 -0.47 -8.48
C VAL A 136 12.26 0.42 -8.70
N GLY A 137 11.05 -0.18 -8.75
CA GLY A 137 9.79 0.55 -8.88
C GLY A 137 9.54 1.50 -7.70
N ILE A 138 9.70 1.01 -6.46
CA ILE A 138 9.46 1.82 -5.25
C ILE A 138 10.41 3.02 -5.19
N ARG A 139 11.71 2.85 -5.49
CA ARG A 139 12.63 4.00 -5.63
C ARG A 139 12.12 4.98 -6.67
N GLY A 140 11.65 4.46 -7.80
CA GLY A 140 11.19 5.25 -8.93
C GLY A 140 9.96 6.12 -8.67
N TYR A 141 9.01 5.72 -7.81
CA TYR A 141 7.83 6.55 -7.55
C TYR A 141 7.81 7.19 -6.15
N ARG A 142 8.50 6.62 -5.18
CA ARG A 142 8.33 7.04 -3.78
C ARG A 142 9.45 7.94 -3.27
N THR A 143 10.69 7.63 -3.53
CA THR A 143 11.83 8.29 -2.90
C THR A 143 12.64 9.17 -3.86
N TRP A 144 13.15 8.63 -4.96
CA TRP A 144 13.98 9.39 -5.90
C TRP A 144 13.32 10.62 -6.50
N PRO A 145 12.04 10.58 -6.93
CA PRO A 145 11.38 11.77 -7.43
C PRO A 145 11.44 12.94 -6.45
N LEU A 146 11.14 12.69 -5.18
CA LEU A 146 11.11 13.73 -4.17
C LEU A 146 12.52 14.21 -3.80
N ILE A 147 13.50 13.30 -3.71
CA ILE A 147 14.91 13.67 -3.50
C ILE A 147 15.39 14.61 -4.62
N ILE A 148 15.11 14.24 -5.87
CA ILE A 148 15.50 15.05 -7.04
C ILE A 148 14.80 16.42 -7.02
N GLU A 149 13.49 16.44 -6.80
CA GLU A 149 12.68 17.66 -6.81
C GLU A 149 13.09 18.66 -5.72
N LEU A 150 13.50 18.17 -4.57
CA LEU A 150 13.90 19.02 -3.46
C LEU A 150 15.36 19.45 -3.51
N LEU A 151 16.24 18.64 -4.11
CA LEU A 151 17.67 18.84 -4.01
C LEU A 151 18.35 19.29 -5.32
N ALA A 152 17.71 19.18 -6.48
CA ALA A 152 18.37 19.44 -7.76
C ALA A 152 18.86 20.87 -7.95
N ASP A 153 18.27 21.86 -7.27
CA ASP A 153 18.71 23.28 -7.29
C ASP A 153 19.63 23.61 -6.08
N THR A 154 20.36 22.62 -5.55
CA THR A 154 21.34 22.80 -4.48
C THR A 154 22.77 22.76 -5.01
N PRO A 155 23.73 23.45 -4.35
CA PRO A 155 25.13 23.34 -4.72
C PRO A 155 25.71 21.91 -4.58
N CYS A 156 25.06 21.06 -3.80
CA CYS A 156 25.46 19.66 -3.60
C CYS A 156 25.12 18.77 -4.80
N PHE A 157 24.14 19.18 -5.63
CA PHE A 157 23.70 18.46 -6.81
C PHE A 157 24.59 18.79 -8.00
N THR A 158 25.86 18.34 -7.95
CA THR A 158 26.89 18.65 -8.95
C THR A 158 26.60 18.01 -10.32
N GLU A 159 27.23 18.52 -11.37
CA GLU A 159 27.14 17.92 -12.72
C GLU A 159 27.59 16.45 -12.71
N GLU A 160 28.66 16.13 -11.98
CA GLU A 160 29.17 14.77 -11.85
C GLU A 160 28.09 13.84 -11.22
N PHE A 161 27.47 14.26 -10.10
CA PHE A 161 26.40 13.51 -9.46
C PHE A 161 25.18 13.38 -10.39
N GLN A 162 24.81 14.45 -11.10
CA GLN A 162 23.71 14.45 -12.06
C GLN A 162 23.92 13.41 -13.17
N GLN A 163 25.14 13.32 -13.73
CA GLN A 163 25.46 12.33 -14.75
C GLN A 163 25.36 10.90 -14.21
N LYS A 164 25.89 10.66 -13.02
CA LYS A 164 25.83 9.38 -12.32
C LYS A 164 24.38 8.95 -12.05
N LEU A 165 23.59 9.84 -11.48
CA LEU A 165 22.16 9.62 -11.24
C LEU A 165 21.41 9.33 -12.53
N TYR A 166 21.66 10.08 -13.59
CA TYR A 166 21.03 9.90 -14.90
C TYR A 166 21.28 8.49 -15.46
N GLN A 167 22.51 7.99 -15.41
CA GLN A 167 22.83 6.63 -15.86
C GLN A 167 22.08 5.57 -15.03
N SER A 168 21.99 5.78 -13.72
CA SER A 168 21.24 4.88 -12.84
C SER A 168 19.75 4.92 -13.14
N VAL A 169 19.15 6.08 -13.40
CA VAL A 169 17.74 6.22 -13.81
C VAL A 169 17.48 5.51 -15.15
N GLN A 170 18.38 5.65 -16.14
CA GLN A 170 18.25 4.92 -17.40
C GLN A 170 18.19 3.39 -17.17
N LEU A 171 19.05 2.89 -16.28
CA LEU A 171 19.05 1.46 -15.94
C LEU A 171 17.75 1.05 -15.20
N HIS A 172 17.25 1.87 -14.27
CA HIS A 172 15.97 1.63 -13.60
C HIS A 172 14.83 1.54 -14.63
N CYS A 173 14.72 2.52 -15.52
CA CYS A 173 13.68 2.52 -16.55
C CYS A 173 13.78 1.30 -17.46
N LYS A 174 15.01 0.92 -17.86
CA LYS A 174 15.23 -0.26 -18.69
C LYS A 174 14.80 -1.55 -18.00
N ILE A 175 15.15 -1.73 -16.72
CA ILE A 175 14.71 -2.88 -15.92
C ILE A 175 13.17 -2.93 -15.84
N LEU A 176 12.55 -1.81 -15.47
CA LEU A 176 11.08 -1.73 -15.33
C LEU A 176 10.35 -1.98 -16.66
N TYR A 177 10.92 -1.56 -17.76
CA TYR A 177 10.31 -1.75 -19.09
C TYR A 177 10.53 -3.14 -19.68
N GLU A 178 11.75 -3.72 -19.57
CA GLU A 178 12.09 -4.98 -20.22
C GLU A 178 11.81 -6.21 -19.33
N ILE A 179 11.99 -6.08 -18.02
CA ILE A 179 11.94 -7.21 -17.07
C ILE A 179 10.58 -7.36 -16.40
N SER A 180 10.00 -6.26 -15.90
CA SER A 180 8.73 -6.33 -15.14
C SER A 180 7.58 -7.01 -15.89
N PRO A 181 7.36 -6.77 -17.19
CA PRO A 181 6.28 -7.46 -17.94
C PRO A 181 6.48 -8.98 -18.03
N LEU A 182 7.72 -9.46 -17.95
CA LEU A 182 8.03 -10.89 -17.98
C LEU A 182 7.75 -11.56 -16.63
N LEU A 183 7.92 -10.83 -15.53
CA LEU A 183 7.55 -11.29 -14.19
C LEU A 183 6.04 -11.31 -13.99
N TRP A 184 5.33 -10.34 -14.55
CA TRP A 184 3.90 -10.11 -14.29
C TRP A 184 3.06 -10.03 -15.57
N PRO A 185 3.04 -11.07 -16.42
CA PRO A 185 2.41 -11.01 -17.75
C PRO A 185 0.90 -10.79 -17.72
N LYS A 186 0.24 -11.06 -16.58
CA LYS A 186 -1.20 -10.87 -16.40
C LYS A 186 -1.58 -9.52 -15.80
N ALA A 187 -0.62 -8.71 -15.35
CA ALA A 187 -0.83 -7.45 -14.64
C ALA A 187 -1.68 -7.57 -13.35
N ASP A 188 -1.85 -8.79 -12.82
CA ASP A 188 -2.73 -9.12 -11.70
C ASP A 188 -2.02 -9.11 -10.33
N HIS A 189 -0.83 -8.49 -10.25
CA HIS A 189 -0.01 -8.41 -9.04
C HIS A 189 0.28 -6.96 -8.65
N ASN A 190 0.20 -6.65 -7.35
CA ASN A 190 0.45 -5.31 -6.82
C ASN A 190 1.90 -4.82 -7.10
N HIS A 191 2.89 -5.73 -7.17
CA HIS A 191 4.27 -5.36 -7.56
C HIS A 191 4.29 -4.69 -8.92
N TYR A 192 3.59 -5.25 -9.90
CA TYR A 192 3.58 -4.69 -11.26
C TYR A 192 2.98 -3.28 -11.32
N LEU A 193 1.96 -3.02 -10.50
CA LEU A 193 1.41 -1.68 -10.32
C LEU A 193 2.47 -0.69 -9.82
N MET A 194 3.23 -1.07 -8.77
CA MET A 194 4.27 -0.22 -8.19
C MET A 194 5.46 -0.03 -9.15
N GLU A 195 5.83 -1.07 -9.89
CA GLU A 195 6.88 -1.03 -10.90
C GLU A 195 6.54 -0.07 -12.05
N ASN A 196 5.30 -0.10 -12.53
CA ASN A 196 4.84 0.83 -13.57
C ASN A 196 4.66 2.27 -13.08
N LEU A 197 4.29 2.49 -11.80
CA LEU A 197 4.34 3.82 -11.20
C LEU A 197 5.76 4.38 -11.17
N GLY A 198 6.75 3.54 -10.85
CA GLY A 198 8.16 3.93 -10.88
C GLY A 198 8.61 4.32 -12.28
N LEU A 199 8.27 3.51 -13.29
CA LEU A 199 8.60 3.80 -14.69
C LEU A 199 7.94 5.11 -15.17
N MET A 200 6.66 5.32 -14.85
CA MET A 200 5.92 6.55 -15.17
C MET A 200 6.58 7.78 -14.56
N ALA A 201 6.86 7.75 -13.25
CA ALA A 201 7.40 8.90 -12.54
C ALA A 201 8.80 9.27 -13.02
N LEU A 202 9.70 8.27 -13.22
CA LEU A 202 11.05 8.52 -13.72
C LEU A 202 11.03 9.03 -15.17
N SER A 203 10.15 8.50 -16.01
CA SER A 203 9.99 8.98 -17.39
C SER A 203 9.50 10.43 -17.45
N CYS A 204 8.60 10.81 -16.55
CA CYS A 204 8.14 12.20 -16.45
C CYS A 204 9.22 13.16 -15.94
N LEU A 205 10.07 12.74 -15.00
CA LEU A 205 11.17 13.55 -14.47
C LEU A 205 12.29 13.76 -15.48
N PHE A 206 12.51 12.78 -16.35
CA PHE A 206 13.58 12.80 -17.36
C PHE A 206 13.02 12.71 -18.79
N PRO A 207 12.23 13.71 -19.25
CA PRO A 207 11.51 13.63 -20.53
C PRO A 207 12.44 13.58 -21.75
N GLU A 208 13.68 14.06 -21.65
CA GLU A 208 14.67 14.04 -22.72
C GLU A 208 15.57 12.79 -22.69
N MET A 209 15.33 11.86 -21.76
CA MET A 209 16.04 10.59 -21.72
C MET A 209 15.66 9.74 -22.95
N PRO A 210 16.62 9.02 -23.57
CA PRO A 210 16.30 8.08 -24.64
C PRO A 210 15.17 7.13 -24.21
N ASP A 211 14.24 6.89 -25.13
CA ASP A 211 13.04 6.06 -24.90
C ASP A 211 12.06 6.55 -23.83
N SER A 212 12.24 7.72 -23.21
CA SER A 212 11.38 8.22 -22.14
C SER A 212 9.90 8.27 -22.56
N ALA A 213 9.60 8.79 -23.75
CA ALA A 213 8.23 8.85 -24.27
C ALA A 213 7.63 7.44 -24.46
N LYS A 214 8.43 6.46 -24.90
CA LYS A 214 8.05 5.06 -25.03
C LYS A 214 7.78 4.42 -23.67
N TYR A 215 8.64 4.66 -22.68
CA TYR A 215 8.46 4.18 -21.31
C TYR A 215 7.21 4.76 -20.65
N LEU A 216 6.97 6.06 -20.84
CA LEU A 216 5.77 6.74 -20.34
C LEU A 216 4.51 6.16 -20.97
N ALA A 217 4.47 6.00 -22.30
CA ALA A 217 3.31 5.42 -22.98
C ALA A 217 3.02 3.98 -22.50
N HIS A 218 4.08 3.17 -22.39
CA HIS A 218 3.97 1.80 -21.86
C HIS A 218 3.44 1.79 -20.42
N SER A 219 4.03 2.56 -19.52
CA SER A 219 3.62 2.56 -18.12
C SER A 219 2.17 3.01 -17.93
N GLN A 220 1.69 3.98 -18.72
CA GLN A 220 0.28 4.40 -18.68
C GLN A 220 -0.66 3.27 -19.12
N GLN A 221 -0.33 2.57 -20.21
CA GLN A 221 -1.10 1.41 -20.69
C GLN A 221 -1.11 0.28 -19.65
N GLU A 222 0.05 -0.04 -19.06
CA GLU A 222 0.15 -1.10 -18.06
C GLU A 222 -0.56 -0.74 -16.75
N LEU A 223 -0.62 0.53 -16.36
CA LEU A 223 -1.42 1.00 -15.22
C LEU A 223 -2.94 0.84 -15.47
N ASP A 224 -3.41 1.03 -16.71
CA ASP A 224 -4.79 0.69 -17.08
C ASP A 224 -5.04 -0.82 -16.97
N ARG A 225 -4.12 -1.65 -17.51
CA ARG A 225 -4.19 -3.11 -17.37
C ARG A 225 -4.17 -3.58 -15.91
N CYS A 226 -3.35 -2.96 -15.06
CA CYS A 226 -3.34 -3.26 -13.63
C CYS A 226 -4.69 -2.95 -12.97
N MET A 227 -5.32 -1.82 -13.29
CA MET A 227 -6.64 -1.49 -12.77
C MET A 227 -7.68 -2.54 -13.19
N GLU A 228 -7.69 -2.93 -14.46
CA GLU A 228 -8.62 -3.94 -14.99
C GLU A 228 -8.38 -5.33 -14.39
N ALA A 229 -7.11 -5.74 -14.24
CA ALA A 229 -6.76 -7.07 -13.77
C ALA A 229 -6.87 -7.24 -12.25
N GLN A 230 -6.65 -6.17 -11.48
CA GLN A 230 -6.57 -6.25 -10.02
C GLN A 230 -7.82 -5.76 -9.30
N CYS A 231 -8.77 -5.13 -9.99
CA CYS A 231 -9.96 -4.56 -9.36
C CYS A 231 -11.23 -5.19 -9.91
N THR A 232 -12.11 -5.61 -9.02
CA THR A 232 -13.43 -6.11 -9.41
C THR A 232 -14.37 -4.97 -9.82
N PRO A 233 -15.42 -5.21 -10.60
CA PRO A 233 -16.41 -4.19 -10.96
C PRO A 233 -17.05 -3.47 -9.76
N CYS A 234 -17.08 -4.12 -8.59
CA CYS A 234 -17.59 -3.57 -7.34
C CYS A 234 -16.54 -2.76 -6.56
N GLY A 235 -15.35 -2.57 -7.10
CA GLY A 235 -14.28 -1.78 -6.46
C GLY A 235 -13.35 -2.58 -5.55
N GLY A 236 -13.57 -3.85 -5.31
CA GLY A 236 -12.69 -4.66 -4.47
C GLY A 236 -11.42 -5.07 -5.20
N GLN A 237 -10.29 -5.12 -4.49
CA GLN A 237 -9.03 -5.64 -5.02
C GLN A 237 -9.01 -7.17 -4.91
N ILE A 238 -8.51 -7.86 -5.95
CA ILE A 238 -8.67 -9.32 -6.14
C ILE A 238 -8.07 -10.20 -5.04
N GLU A 239 -7.08 -9.73 -4.31
CA GLU A 239 -6.49 -10.47 -3.19
C GLU A 239 -7.46 -10.59 -2.00
N GLY A 240 -8.41 -9.64 -1.88
CA GLY A 240 -9.50 -9.67 -0.90
C GLY A 240 -9.08 -9.39 0.54
N SER A 241 -7.84 -8.97 0.78
CA SER A 241 -7.34 -8.51 2.07
C SER A 241 -7.57 -6.99 2.19
N PRO A 242 -8.24 -6.48 3.23
CA PRO A 242 -8.46 -5.04 3.40
C PRO A 242 -7.20 -4.19 3.41
N SER A 243 -6.10 -4.64 4.05
CA SER A 243 -4.84 -3.88 4.03
C SER A 243 -4.24 -3.79 2.64
N TYR A 244 -4.20 -4.91 1.88
CA TYR A 244 -3.71 -4.89 0.50
C TYR A 244 -4.61 -4.08 -0.41
N HIS A 245 -5.92 -4.13 -0.18
CA HIS A 245 -6.86 -3.27 -0.89
C HIS A 245 -6.55 -1.78 -0.66
N ASN A 246 -6.40 -1.34 0.60
CA ASN A 246 -6.09 0.06 0.93
C ASN A 246 -4.72 0.49 0.39
N GLY A 247 -3.72 -0.40 0.41
CA GLY A 247 -2.43 -0.20 -0.24
C GLY A 247 -2.58 0.01 -1.75
N CYS A 248 -3.39 -0.81 -2.43
CA CYS A 248 -3.67 -0.64 -3.85
C CYS A 248 -4.41 0.67 -4.15
N VAL A 249 -5.38 1.09 -3.32
CA VAL A 249 -6.01 2.42 -3.44
C VAL A 249 -4.96 3.52 -3.42
N PHE A 250 -3.99 3.44 -2.51
CA PHE A 250 -2.89 4.41 -2.44
C PHE A 250 -2.07 4.42 -3.73
N TRP A 251 -1.62 3.29 -4.23
CA TRP A 251 -0.80 3.23 -5.45
C TRP A 251 -1.58 3.65 -6.69
N PHE A 252 -2.81 3.20 -6.87
CA PHE A 252 -3.66 3.66 -7.99
C PHE A 252 -3.92 5.17 -7.94
N SER A 253 -4.07 5.75 -6.75
CA SER A 253 -4.23 7.19 -6.56
C SER A 253 -2.99 7.98 -7.00
N LEU A 254 -1.78 7.46 -6.79
CA LEU A 254 -0.53 8.12 -7.19
C LEU A 254 -0.45 8.37 -8.70
N ARG A 255 -1.08 7.53 -9.53
CA ARG A 255 -1.18 7.79 -10.97
C ARG A 255 -1.87 9.13 -11.25
N LEU A 256 -2.96 9.44 -10.55
CA LEU A 256 -3.67 10.72 -10.70
C LEU A 256 -2.83 11.90 -10.20
N VAL A 257 -2.14 11.70 -9.08
CA VAL A 257 -1.22 12.71 -8.51
C VAL A 257 -0.12 13.05 -9.52
N PHE A 258 0.54 12.05 -10.10
CA PHE A 258 1.56 12.26 -11.14
C PHE A 258 0.95 12.82 -12.42
N ALA A 259 -0.20 12.33 -12.85
CA ALA A 259 -0.87 12.82 -14.05
C ALA A 259 -1.19 14.32 -13.93
N ARG A 260 -1.70 14.77 -12.80
CA ARG A 260 -1.94 16.20 -12.56
C ARG A 260 -0.63 17.00 -12.58
N LYS A 261 0.39 16.53 -11.89
CA LYS A 261 1.69 17.19 -11.81
C LYS A 261 2.37 17.35 -13.17
N PHE A 262 2.28 16.34 -14.02
CA PHE A 262 2.94 16.29 -15.32
C PHE A 262 1.99 16.53 -16.51
N HIS A 263 0.75 17.01 -16.23
CA HIS A 263 -0.27 17.33 -17.24
C HIS A 263 -0.61 16.16 -18.17
N LEU A 264 -0.71 14.95 -17.62
CA LEU A 264 -1.07 13.75 -18.35
C LEU A 264 -2.57 13.47 -18.25
N THR A 265 -3.11 12.77 -19.24
CA THR A 265 -4.52 12.35 -19.24
C THR A 265 -4.66 10.99 -18.55
N VAL A 266 -5.70 10.85 -17.72
CA VAL A 266 -6.13 9.57 -17.14
C VAL A 266 -7.54 9.26 -17.65
N PRO A 267 -7.81 8.02 -18.11
CA PRO A 267 -9.14 7.64 -18.58
C PRO A 267 -10.22 7.77 -17.49
N GLU A 268 -11.44 8.17 -17.87
CA GLU A 268 -12.54 8.36 -16.94
C GLU A 268 -12.89 7.07 -16.18
N HIS A 269 -12.91 5.92 -16.89
CA HIS A 269 -13.20 4.62 -16.26
C HIS A 269 -12.22 4.29 -15.12
N TYR A 270 -10.95 4.72 -15.22
CA TYR A 270 -9.95 4.53 -14.16
C TYR A 270 -10.30 5.35 -12.91
N THR A 271 -10.70 6.61 -13.09
CA THR A 271 -11.07 7.49 -11.97
C THR A 271 -12.34 7.01 -11.28
N GLU A 272 -13.34 6.57 -12.05
CA GLU A 272 -14.58 6.00 -11.51
C GLU A 272 -14.32 4.67 -10.76
N GLN A 273 -13.42 3.84 -11.26
CA GLN A 273 -13.05 2.61 -10.58
C GLN A 273 -12.33 2.89 -9.26
N LEU A 274 -11.44 3.89 -9.23
CA LEU A 274 -10.74 4.30 -8.00
C LEU A 274 -11.72 4.82 -6.93
N LYS A 275 -12.75 5.59 -7.32
CA LYS A 275 -13.82 6.01 -6.40
C LYS A 275 -14.56 4.81 -5.79
N LYS A 276 -14.88 3.79 -6.61
CA LYS A 276 -15.50 2.54 -6.09
C LYS A 276 -14.56 1.80 -5.15
N MET A 277 -13.26 1.80 -5.40
CA MET A 277 -12.28 1.20 -4.49
C MET A 277 -12.31 1.89 -3.12
N PHE A 278 -12.39 3.21 -3.06
CA PHE A 278 -12.54 3.91 -1.78
C PHE A 278 -13.84 3.51 -1.05
N ILE A 279 -14.96 3.42 -1.76
CA ILE A 279 -16.25 2.96 -1.17
C ILE A 279 -16.11 1.53 -0.60
N HIS A 280 -15.37 0.65 -1.27
CA HIS A 280 -15.05 -0.67 -0.73
C HIS A 280 -14.22 -0.56 0.56
N SER A 281 -13.21 0.32 0.62
CA SER A 281 -12.45 0.58 1.86
C SER A 281 -13.35 0.98 3.04
N VAL A 282 -14.37 1.82 2.77
CA VAL A 282 -15.34 2.23 3.81
C VAL A 282 -16.15 1.03 4.30
N HIS A 283 -16.65 0.17 3.41
CA HIS A 283 -17.35 -1.06 3.80
C HIS A 283 -16.45 -2.04 4.58
N ALA A 284 -15.17 -2.14 4.20
CA ALA A 284 -14.19 -3.00 4.84
C ALA A 284 -13.66 -2.47 6.19
N THR A 285 -14.19 -1.34 6.67
CA THR A 285 -13.88 -0.76 7.97
C THR A 285 -14.92 -1.20 9.01
N ARG A 286 -14.48 -1.67 10.18
CA ARG A 286 -15.33 -2.02 11.33
C ARG A 286 -16.11 -0.82 11.84
N ALA A 287 -17.26 -1.02 12.47
CA ALA A 287 -18.04 0.06 13.09
C ALA A 287 -17.21 0.79 14.18
N CYS A 288 -16.47 0.07 15.00
CA CYS A 288 -15.59 0.62 16.03
C CYS A 288 -14.24 1.18 15.48
N GLY A 289 -14.06 1.19 14.16
CA GLY A 289 -12.81 1.61 13.50
C GLY A 289 -11.84 0.45 13.25
N GLY A 290 -10.86 0.68 12.38
CA GLY A 290 -9.92 -0.34 11.93
C GLY A 290 -10.46 -1.24 10.83
N ASN A 291 -9.57 -1.94 10.13
CA ASN A 291 -9.95 -2.90 9.11
C ASN A 291 -10.65 -4.13 9.70
N PHE A 292 -11.55 -4.75 8.95
CA PHE A 292 -11.82 -6.16 9.13
C PHE A 292 -10.54 -6.96 8.84
N PRO A 293 -10.01 -7.77 9.79
CA PRO A 293 -8.68 -8.38 9.68
C PRO A 293 -8.69 -9.65 8.83
N TRP A 294 -9.10 -9.56 7.58
CA TRP A 294 -9.18 -10.70 6.69
C TRP A 294 -7.89 -10.92 5.91
N GLY A 295 -7.39 -12.16 5.88
CA GLY A 295 -6.10 -12.49 5.26
C GLY A 295 -4.92 -11.75 5.91
N ASP A 296 -3.91 -11.42 5.13
CA ASP A 296 -2.75 -10.64 5.60
C ASP A 296 -3.12 -9.16 5.79
N SER A 297 -4.02 -8.88 6.75
CA SER A 297 -4.46 -7.51 7.08
C SER A 297 -3.98 -7.08 8.45
N HIS A 298 -3.70 -5.77 8.59
CA HIS A 298 -3.56 -5.11 9.89
C HIS A 298 -4.90 -4.51 10.32
N ILE A 299 -5.19 -4.53 11.61
CA ILE A 299 -6.48 -4.02 12.14
C ILE A 299 -6.50 -2.49 12.13
N ALA A 300 -5.53 -1.84 12.78
CA ALA A 300 -5.54 -0.39 13.00
C ALA A 300 -4.19 0.30 12.82
N GLU A 301 -3.10 -0.43 12.67
CA GLU A 301 -1.74 0.12 12.74
C GLU A 301 -1.29 0.77 11.45
N LYS A 302 -1.60 0.17 10.32
CA LYS A 302 -1.20 0.63 8.98
C LYS A 302 -2.13 0.05 7.90
N GLU A 303 -2.01 0.59 6.70
CA GLU A 303 -2.81 0.20 5.53
C GLU A 303 -4.31 0.11 5.85
N THR A 304 -4.80 1.11 6.60
CA THR A 304 -6.22 1.26 6.94
C THR A 304 -6.94 2.14 5.89
N MET A 305 -8.24 2.29 6.03
CA MET A 305 -9.02 3.21 5.20
C MET A 305 -8.53 4.67 5.34
N ALA A 306 -7.82 5.03 6.42
CA ALA A 306 -7.19 6.34 6.56
C ALA A 306 -6.12 6.59 5.49
N LEU A 307 -5.29 5.58 5.16
CA LEU A 307 -4.34 5.65 4.05
C LEU A 307 -5.07 5.83 2.70
N ALA A 308 -6.12 5.04 2.46
CA ALA A 308 -6.92 5.15 1.23
C ALA A 308 -7.58 6.53 1.11
N ALA A 309 -8.08 7.10 2.22
CA ALA A 309 -8.67 8.43 2.25
C ALA A 309 -7.64 9.54 1.94
N THR A 310 -6.47 9.49 2.57
CA THR A 310 -5.38 10.43 2.29
C THR A 310 -4.96 10.36 0.82
N ALA A 311 -4.85 9.15 0.27
CA ALA A 311 -4.50 8.93 -1.13
C ALA A 311 -5.55 9.47 -2.10
N CYS A 312 -6.84 9.20 -1.84
CA CYS A 312 -7.93 9.72 -2.65
C CYS A 312 -8.05 11.24 -2.53
N TYR A 313 -7.82 11.82 -1.35
CA TYR A 313 -7.73 13.28 -1.21
C TYR A 313 -6.61 13.85 -2.10
N MET A 314 -5.41 13.28 -2.08
CA MET A 314 -4.33 13.72 -2.96
C MET A 314 -4.70 13.60 -4.45
N ALA A 315 -5.46 12.56 -4.83
CA ALA A 315 -5.85 12.32 -6.21
C ALA A 315 -6.96 13.27 -6.69
N PHE A 316 -7.97 13.50 -5.87
CA PHE A 316 -9.20 14.21 -6.26
C PHE A 316 -9.35 15.62 -5.64
N GLU A 317 -8.57 15.95 -4.62
CA GLU A 317 -8.64 17.20 -3.84
C GLU A 317 -10.04 17.44 -3.22
N ASP A 318 -10.78 16.35 -2.96
CA ASP A 318 -12.12 16.39 -2.39
C ASP A 318 -12.06 16.13 -0.87
N PRO A 319 -12.50 17.08 -0.04
CA PRO A 319 -12.56 16.93 1.43
C PRO A 319 -13.33 15.71 1.92
N PHE A 320 -14.29 15.23 1.14
CA PHE A 320 -15.14 14.08 1.46
C PHE A 320 -14.33 12.87 1.95
N TYR A 321 -13.18 12.59 1.32
CA TYR A 321 -12.35 11.44 1.67
C TYR A 321 -11.80 11.53 3.10
N LEU A 322 -11.18 12.67 3.44
CA LEU A 322 -10.62 12.88 4.79
C LEU A 322 -11.71 12.95 5.85
N GLN A 323 -12.81 13.66 5.56
CA GLN A 323 -13.94 13.79 6.47
C GLN A 323 -14.61 12.45 6.76
N THR A 324 -14.70 11.55 5.76
CA THR A 324 -15.17 10.17 5.95
C THR A 324 -14.23 9.39 6.83
N ALA A 325 -12.92 9.50 6.63
CA ALA A 325 -11.95 8.81 7.48
C ALA A 325 -11.98 9.30 8.93
N LEU A 326 -12.11 10.60 9.15
CA LEU A 326 -12.19 11.21 10.48
C LEU A 326 -13.46 10.83 11.26
N TYR A 327 -14.46 10.29 10.59
CA TYR A 327 -15.58 9.66 11.27
C TYR A 327 -15.17 8.39 12.05
N PHE A 328 -14.29 7.57 11.47
CA PHE A 328 -13.88 6.28 12.05
C PHE A 328 -12.58 6.38 12.87
N TYR A 329 -11.66 7.23 12.46
CA TYR A 329 -10.31 7.31 13.00
C TYR A 329 -10.04 8.65 13.70
N PRO A 330 -9.26 8.65 14.77
CA PRO A 330 -8.78 9.91 15.36
C PRO A 330 -7.82 10.61 14.37
N PRO A 331 -7.73 11.96 14.40
CA PRO A 331 -6.84 12.71 13.52
C PRO A 331 -5.39 12.20 13.51
N LYS A 332 -4.89 11.74 14.66
CA LYS A 332 -3.53 11.18 14.78
C LYS A 332 -3.27 10.02 13.82
N THR A 333 -4.28 9.21 13.50
CA THR A 333 -4.11 8.08 12.56
C THR A 333 -3.83 8.60 11.14
N LEU A 334 -4.55 9.64 10.71
CA LEU A 334 -4.34 10.24 9.39
C LEU A 334 -3.03 11.03 9.31
N MET A 335 -2.59 11.62 10.42
CA MET A 335 -1.39 12.46 10.44
C MET A 335 -0.12 11.73 10.03
N ASN A 336 0.00 10.42 10.27
CA ASN A 336 1.15 9.64 9.82
C ASN A 336 1.17 9.53 8.28
N ASP A 337 0.02 9.22 7.66
CA ASP A 337 -0.10 9.11 6.21
C ASP A 337 0.05 10.49 5.53
N ILE A 338 -0.49 11.54 6.14
CA ILE A 338 -0.34 12.92 5.69
C ILE A 338 1.13 13.34 5.73
N ARG A 339 1.86 13.11 6.84
CA ARG A 339 3.27 13.45 6.96
C ARG A 339 4.10 12.90 5.81
N ASP A 340 3.92 11.62 5.51
CA ASP A 340 4.69 10.95 4.46
C ASP A 340 4.40 11.49 3.05
N ASN A 341 3.35 12.30 2.90
CA ASN A 341 2.88 12.82 1.61
C ASN A 341 2.76 14.34 1.53
N LEU A 342 3.16 15.11 2.57
CA LEU A 342 3.03 16.59 2.61
C LEU A 342 3.61 17.27 1.36
N TRP A 343 4.75 16.80 0.87
CA TRP A 343 5.40 17.35 -0.33
C TRP A 343 4.71 17.00 -1.66
N ARG A 344 3.68 16.14 -1.63
CA ARG A 344 2.83 15.81 -2.78
C ARG A 344 1.50 16.55 -2.78
N ILE A 345 1.14 17.18 -1.66
CA ILE A 345 -0.10 17.93 -1.51
C ILE A 345 0.18 19.39 -1.89
N PRO A 346 -0.46 19.91 -2.94
CA PRO A 346 -0.13 21.24 -3.45
C PRO A 346 -0.62 22.37 -2.52
N ASP A 347 -1.80 22.24 -1.90
CA ASP A 347 -2.39 23.23 -1.00
C ASP A 347 -2.44 22.71 0.44
N ILE A 348 -1.36 23.01 1.17
CA ILE A 348 -1.18 22.63 2.58
C ILE A 348 -2.12 23.43 3.50
N ARG A 349 -2.46 24.70 3.17
CA ARG A 349 -3.37 25.51 3.98
C ARG A 349 -4.79 24.95 3.89
N HIS A 350 -5.23 24.60 2.69
CA HIS A 350 -6.53 23.97 2.50
C HIS A 350 -6.60 22.59 3.19
N LEU A 351 -5.54 21.78 3.11
CA LEU A 351 -5.48 20.54 3.88
C LEU A 351 -5.65 20.80 5.39
N LYS A 352 -4.98 21.83 5.93
CA LYS A 352 -5.09 22.18 7.35
C LYS A 352 -6.52 22.60 7.73
N GLU A 353 -7.16 23.42 6.91
CA GLU A 353 -8.57 23.82 7.09
C GLU A 353 -9.49 22.60 7.13
N ILE A 354 -9.37 21.69 6.15
CA ILE A 354 -10.16 20.46 6.12
C ILE A 354 -9.95 19.62 7.38
N MET A 355 -8.70 19.47 7.82
CA MET A 355 -8.40 18.68 9.01
C MET A 355 -8.98 19.31 10.28
N ASP A 356 -8.97 20.63 10.40
CA ASP A 356 -9.55 21.34 11.52
C ASP A 356 -11.10 21.25 11.49
N ASP A 357 -11.71 21.44 10.33
CA ASP A 357 -13.18 21.37 10.15
C ASP A 357 -13.69 19.94 10.36
N ALA A 358 -12.98 18.94 9.84
CA ALA A 358 -13.39 17.54 9.93
C ALA A 358 -13.30 17.00 11.37
N VAL A 359 -12.43 17.53 12.23
CA VAL A 359 -12.43 17.21 13.66
C VAL A 359 -13.72 17.67 14.33
N THR A 360 -14.30 18.78 13.88
CA THR A 360 -15.55 19.35 14.43
C THR A 360 -16.81 18.79 13.76
N ALA A 361 -16.73 18.36 12.49
CA ALA A 361 -17.85 17.86 11.70
C ALA A 361 -17.46 16.68 10.77
N PRO A 362 -17.12 15.51 11.32
CA PRO A 362 -16.83 14.35 10.50
C PRO A 362 -18.08 13.90 9.73
N ILE A 363 -17.88 13.44 8.50
CA ILE A 363 -18.99 12.95 7.67
C ILE A 363 -19.26 11.47 7.98
N ARG A 364 -20.44 11.21 8.56
CA ARG A 364 -20.96 9.85 8.69
C ARG A 364 -21.30 9.30 7.31
N PRO A 365 -20.82 8.11 6.93
CA PRO A 365 -21.16 7.51 5.64
C PRO A 365 -22.67 7.34 5.45
N ASP A 366 -23.15 7.66 4.24
CA ASP A 366 -24.52 7.39 3.78
C ASP A 366 -24.45 6.35 2.65
N LEU A 367 -24.06 5.13 3.02
CA LEU A 367 -23.90 3.99 2.12
C LEU A 367 -24.83 2.85 2.53
N PRO A 368 -25.17 1.90 1.64
CA PRO A 368 -25.94 0.72 1.98
C PRO A 368 -25.34 -0.03 3.19
N LEU A 369 -26.20 -0.49 4.10
CA LEU A 369 -25.79 -1.24 5.29
C LEU A 369 -25.36 -2.68 4.97
N LEU A 370 -25.72 -3.16 3.79
CA LEU A 370 -25.34 -4.46 3.25
C LEU A 370 -24.57 -4.26 1.93
N ALA A 371 -23.34 -4.73 1.87
CA ALA A 371 -22.53 -4.77 0.66
C ALA A 371 -22.11 -6.22 0.35
N TRP A 372 -22.62 -6.77 -0.73
CA TRP A 372 -22.21 -8.07 -1.24
C TRP A 372 -21.23 -7.90 -2.40
N GLN A 373 -19.98 -8.14 -2.13
CA GLN A 373 -18.88 -8.15 -3.10
C GLN A 373 -18.83 -9.53 -3.79
N LYS A 374 -19.69 -9.71 -4.80
CA LYS A 374 -19.91 -11.02 -5.42
C LYS A 374 -18.63 -11.65 -5.98
N ASP A 375 -17.82 -10.84 -6.68
CA ASP A 375 -16.61 -11.33 -7.34
C ASP A 375 -15.51 -11.75 -6.32
N LEU A 376 -15.58 -11.21 -5.10
CA LEU A 376 -14.69 -11.58 -3.99
C LEU A 376 -15.31 -12.62 -3.05
N ASN A 377 -16.59 -12.96 -3.22
CA ASN A 377 -17.35 -13.77 -2.27
C ASN A 377 -17.22 -13.25 -0.82
N GLN A 378 -17.34 -11.93 -0.66
CA GLN A 378 -17.31 -11.22 0.61
C GLN A 378 -18.62 -10.48 0.86
N VAL A 379 -19.06 -10.46 2.11
CA VAL A 379 -20.25 -9.70 2.52
C VAL A 379 -19.89 -8.85 3.73
N TYR A 380 -20.23 -7.59 3.67
CA TYR A 380 -20.17 -6.63 4.78
C TYR A 380 -21.61 -6.27 5.15
N LEU A 381 -21.98 -6.44 6.43
CA LEU A 381 -23.30 -6.18 6.95
C LEU A 381 -23.18 -5.37 8.24
N ARG A 382 -24.04 -4.36 8.40
CA ARG A 382 -24.13 -3.57 9.62
C ARG A 382 -25.56 -3.13 9.92
N THR A 383 -25.84 -2.82 11.19
CA THR A 383 -27.15 -2.32 11.61
C THR A 383 -27.29 -0.81 11.41
N SER A 384 -26.20 -0.08 11.50
CA SER A 384 -26.08 1.34 11.15
C SER A 384 -24.62 1.71 10.87
N TRP A 385 -24.35 2.97 10.59
CA TRP A 385 -22.98 3.51 10.48
C TRP A 385 -22.45 4.03 11.84
N ASP A 386 -23.19 3.89 12.94
CA ASP A 386 -22.72 4.31 14.26
C ASP A 386 -21.62 3.39 14.78
N LYS A 387 -20.72 3.95 15.62
CA LYS A 387 -19.54 3.23 16.13
C LYS A 387 -19.89 2.03 17.02
N GLU A 388 -21.07 2.04 17.65
CA GLU A 388 -21.57 0.96 18.50
C GLU A 388 -22.43 -0.06 17.74
N ALA A 389 -22.67 0.18 16.43
CA ALA A 389 -23.49 -0.71 15.61
C ALA A 389 -22.91 -2.12 15.54
N ILE A 390 -23.77 -3.11 15.34
CA ILE A 390 -23.33 -4.43 14.90
C ILE A 390 -22.72 -4.26 13.51
N SER A 391 -21.48 -4.67 13.33
CA SER A 391 -20.85 -4.80 12.02
C SER A 391 -20.18 -6.17 11.86
N LEU A 392 -20.45 -6.80 10.74
CA LEU A 392 -20.05 -8.17 10.43
C LEU A 392 -19.43 -8.21 9.03
N MET A 393 -18.33 -8.95 8.90
CA MET A 393 -17.76 -9.36 7.63
C MET A 393 -17.71 -10.88 7.58
N THR A 394 -18.04 -11.46 6.43
CA THR A 394 -17.78 -12.88 6.13
C THR A 394 -17.30 -13.05 4.72
N ALA A 395 -16.43 -14.05 4.51
CA ALA A 395 -15.95 -14.43 3.19
C ALA A 395 -15.95 -15.94 3.03
N CYS A 396 -16.27 -16.40 1.83
CA CYS A 396 -16.18 -17.82 1.50
C CYS A 396 -15.77 -17.93 0.04
N ARG A 397 -14.49 -18.07 -0.23
CA ARG A 397 -13.97 -18.11 -1.59
C ARG A 397 -12.82 -19.08 -1.73
N THR A 398 -12.61 -19.56 -2.94
CA THR A 398 -11.33 -20.02 -3.40
C THR A 398 -10.56 -18.76 -3.84
N PRO A 399 -9.44 -18.41 -3.19
CA PRO A 399 -8.71 -17.19 -3.54
C PRO A 399 -8.24 -17.20 -4.99
N VAL A 400 -8.42 -16.09 -5.69
CA VAL A 400 -7.90 -15.90 -7.06
C VAL A 400 -6.38 -15.87 -7.03
N GLN A 401 -5.84 -15.17 -6.02
CA GLN A 401 -4.43 -15.22 -5.66
C GLN A 401 -4.28 -15.73 -4.24
N ASN A 402 -3.34 -16.64 -4.04
CA ASN A 402 -3.15 -17.29 -2.76
C ASN A 402 -2.18 -16.55 -1.83
N LEU A 403 -1.50 -15.53 -2.32
CA LEU A 403 -0.37 -14.89 -1.64
C LEU A 403 -0.73 -14.36 -0.25
N HIS A 404 -1.81 -13.57 -0.16
CA HIS A 404 -2.23 -12.91 1.07
C HIS A 404 -3.51 -13.51 1.69
N ALA A 405 -4.06 -14.56 1.09
CA ALA A 405 -5.21 -15.28 1.65
C ALA A 405 -4.79 -16.23 2.78
N HIS A 406 -5.75 -16.55 3.65
CA HIS A 406 -5.60 -17.58 4.69
C HIS A 406 -6.51 -18.77 4.39
N ILE A 407 -6.44 -19.82 5.21
CA ILE A 407 -7.24 -21.05 5.04
C ILE A 407 -8.53 -20.91 5.87
N ASP A 408 -9.44 -20.04 5.43
CA ASP A 408 -10.45 -19.40 6.25
C ASP A 408 -11.85 -19.34 5.61
N ALA A 409 -12.12 -20.17 4.58
CA ALA A 409 -13.40 -20.13 3.87
C ALA A 409 -14.62 -20.30 4.82
N GLY A 410 -15.58 -19.37 4.74
CA GLY A 410 -16.76 -19.34 5.60
C GLY A 410 -16.50 -18.78 7.01
N GLY A 411 -15.32 -18.20 7.26
CA GLY A 411 -15.05 -17.46 8.49
C GLY A 411 -15.81 -16.13 8.54
N PHE A 412 -15.82 -15.49 9.72
CA PHE A 412 -16.47 -14.19 9.92
C PHE A 412 -15.79 -13.40 11.04
N ASP A 413 -15.99 -12.09 11.01
CA ASP A 413 -15.58 -11.13 12.05
C ASP A 413 -16.83 -10.35 12.49
N LEU A 414 -16.95 -10.01 13.77
CA LEU A 414 -18.10 -9.37 14.36
C LEU A 414 -17.70 -8.34 15.41
N THR A 415 -18.18 -7.12 15.24
CA THR A 415 -18.12 -6.06 16.27
C THR A 415 -19.52 -5.61 16.65
N ALA A 416 -19.70 -5.21 17.89
CA ALA A 416 -20.94 -4.59 18.39
C ALA A 416 -20.64 -3.81 19.68
N PHE A 417 -21.45 -2.80 20.00
CA PHE A 417 -21.32 -1.99 21.22
C PHE A 417 -19.95 -1.27 21.33
N GLY A 418 -19.35 -0.95 20.20
CA GLY A 418 -18.01 -0.37 20.16
C GLY A 418 -16.84 -1.35 20.38
N GLU A 419 -17.15 -2.64 20.58
CA GLU A 419 -16.18 -3.68 20.93
C GLU A 419 -16.09 -4.77 19.88
N THR A 420 -14.94 -5.46 19.84
CA THR A 420 -14.76 -6.66 19.01
C THR A 420 -15.25 -7.89 19.76
N LEU A 421 -16.25 -8.57 19.23
CA LEU A 421 -16.82 -9.78 19.84
C LEU A 421 -16.24 -11.08 19.26
N VAL A 422 -16.03 -11.12 17.95
CA VAL A 422 -15.40 -12.22 17.23
C VAL A 422 -14.42 -11.62 16.25
N THR A 423 -13.17 -12.05 16.30
CA THR A 423 -12.13 -11.53 15.40
C THR A 423 -11.40 -12.63 14.65
N ASP A 424 -10.99 -12.32 13.44
CA ASP A 424 -9.98 -13.05 12.69
C ASP A 424 -8.57 -12.73 13.23
N PRO A 425 -7.59 -13.66 13.17
CA PRO A 425 -6.27 -13.44 13.76
C PRO A 425 -5.40 -12.40 13.03
N ALA A 426 -5.78 -11.99 11.82
CA ALA A 426 -4.99 -11.06 11.01
C ALA A 426 -3.59 -11.61 10.62
N ILE A 427 -2.65 -10.73 10.28
CA ILE A 427 -1.24 -11.08 10.05
C ILE A 427 -0.41 -10.88 11.32
N TYR A 428 0.52 -11.81 11.56
CA TYR A 428 1.55 -11.67 12.58
C TYR A 428 2.95 -11.45 11.94
N THR A 429 3.31 -12.26 10.95
CA THR A 429 4.64 -12.20 10.30
C THR A 429 4.58 -12.70 8.85
N TYR A 430 5.52 -12.24 8.01
CA TYR A 430 5.76 -12.80 6.67
C TYR A 430 6.85 -13.88 6.66
N LYS A 431 7.62 -14.01 7.74
CA LYS A 431 8.64 -15.04 7.86
C LYS A 431 7.99 -16.42 7.85
N ASP A 432 8.47 -17.34 7.00
CA ASP A 432 7.94 -18.70 6.91
C ASP A 432 8.41 -19.55 8.11
N ASP A 433 7.72 -19.35 9.22
CA ASP A 433 7.94 -20.04 10.48
C ASP A 433 6.65 -20.65 11.04
N GLU A 434 6.71 -21.19 12.25
CA GLU A 434 5.56 -21.80 12.92
C GLU A 434 4.42 -20.81 13.17
N ASN A 435 4.73 -19.55 13.51
CA ASN A 435 3.71 -18.52 13.71
C ASN A 435 2.97 -18.24 12.40
N ARG A 436 3.71 -18.05 11.28
CA ARG A 436 3.09 -17.84 9.97
C ARG A 436 2.15 -18.99 9.59
N ARG A 437 2.58 -20.21 9.83
CA ARG A 437 1.76 -21.40 9.56
C ARG A 437 0.50 -21.43 10.43
N HIS A 438 0.63 -21.11 11.72
CA HIS A 438 -0.49 -21.05 12.64
C HIS A 438 -1.50 -19.99 12.20
N PHE A 439 -1.07 -18.74 12.02
CA PHE A 439 -1.95 -17.63 11.65
C PHE A 439 -2.66 -17.83 10.29
N LYS A 440 -2.09 -18.61 9.39
CA LYS A 440 -2.73 -18.98 8.12
C LYS A 440 -3.61 -20.23 8.19
N SER A 441 -3.61 -20.99 9.29
CA SER A 441 -4.34 -22.25 9.38
C SER A 441 -5.80 -22.08 9.78
N SER A 442 -6.69 -22.96 9.28
CA SER A 442 -8.12 -22.95 9.58
C SER A 442 -8.44 -22.97 11.09
N PHE A 443 -7.54 -23.48 11.92
CA PHE A 443 -7.74 -23.61 13.37
C PHE A 443 -7.73 -22.25 14.10
N TRP A 444 -7.15 -21.23 13.53
CA TRP A 444 -7.06 -19.90 14.12
C TRP A 444 -8.12 -18.94 13.62
N HIS A 445 -8.93 -19.38 12.64
CA HIS A 445 -10.02 -18.59 12.07
C HIS A 445 -11.38 -19.03 12.61
N ASN A 446 -12.35 -18.12 12.55
CA ASN A 446 -13.73 -18.40 12.95
C ASN A 446 -14.49 -19.18 11.87
N CYS A 447 -13.87 -20.22 11.36
CA CYS A 447 -14.44 -21.09 10.34
C CYS A 447 -14.70 -22.51 10.90
N LEU A 448 -15.47 -23.32 10.18
CA LEU A 448 -15.70 -24.71 10.54
C LEU A 448 -14.49 -25.57 10.15
N THR A 449 -14.00 -26.37 11.09
CA THR A 449 -12.99 -27.40 10.82
C THR A 449 -13.58 -28.80 10.95
N VAL A 450 -13.16 -29.73 10.11
CA VAL A 450 -13.61 -31.13 10.13
C VAL A 450 -12.41 -32.03 10.43
N ASN A 451 -12.57 -32.90 11.44
CA ASN A 451 -11.54 -33.85 11.86
C ASN A 451 -10.17 -33.21 12.18
N TRP A 452 -10.15 -32.01 12.69
CA TRP A 452 -8.91 -31.27 13.01
C TRP A 452 -7.96 -31.17 11.81
N LYS A 453 -8.48 -30.89 10.62
CA LYS A 453 -7.71 -30.71 9.40
C LYS A 453 -7.91 -29.30 8.83
N ASN A 454 -6.87 -28.75 8.23
CA ASN A 454 -6.98 -27.57 7.37
C ASN A 454 -7.87 -27.89 6.16
N MET A 455 -8.57 -26.87 5.66
CA MET A 455 -9.40 -26.98 4.44
C MET A 455 -8.58 -27.35 3.20
N TRP A 456 -7.33 -26.87 3.14
CA TRP A 456 -6.34 -27.22 2.12
C TRP A 456 -4.93 -27.20 2.72
N GLU A 457 -3.97 -27.75 1.99
CA GLU A 457 -2.59 -27.86 2.43
C GLU A 457 -1.87 -26.49 2.43
N TYR A 458 -1.17 -26.18 3.53
CA TYR A 458 -0.19 -25.12 3.60
C TYR A 458 1.15 -25.63 3.09
N LYS A 459 1.70 -25.02 2.02
CA LYS A 459 3.00 -25.39 1.41
C LYS A 459 4.11 -24.39 1.70
N GLY A 460 3.80 -23.26 2.33
CA GLY A 460 4.72 -22.17 2.65
C GLY A 460 3.98 -20.85 2.73
N SER A 461 4.67 -19.80 3.13
CA SER A 461 4.09 -18.45 3.28
C SER A 461 3.30 -17.99 2.06
N TRP A 462 3.69 -18.43 0.88
CA TRP A 462 3.19 -17.94 -0.41
C TRP A 462 2.60 -19.05 -1.29
N ALA A 463 2.41 -20.26 -0.74
CA ALA A 463 1.95 -21.40 -1.53
C ALA A 463 0.98 -22.29 -0.77
N TYR A 464 -0.01 -22.78 -1.50
CA TYR A 464 -1.01 -23.72 -1.00
C TYR A 464 -1.18 -24.91 -1.92
N GLY A 465 -1.71 -26.00 -1.35
CA GLY A 465 -2.21 -27.14 -2.12
C GLY A 465 -3.50 -26.83 -2.88
N PRO A 466 -4.02 -27.80 -3.64
CA PRO A 466 -5.26 -27.66 -4.38
C PRO A 466 -6.43 -27.28 -3.48
N GLN A 467 -7.22 -26.31 -3.93
CA GLN A 467 -8.42 -25.83 -3.25
C GLN A 467 -9.65 -26.34 -3.97
N LYS A 468 -10.73 -26.52 -3.24
CA LYS A 468 -12.03 -26.89 -3.77
C LYS A 468 -12.93 -25.66 -3.86
N GLU A 469 -14.06 -25.86 -4.51
CA GLU A 469 -15.10 -24.83 -4.65
C GLU A 469 -15.52 -24.25 -3.31
N GLY A 470 -15.58 -22.90 -3.23
CA GLY A 470 -16.09 -22.15 -2.08
C GLY A 470 -16.62 -20.80 -2.52
N TYR A 471 -17.85 -20.44 -2.06
CA TYR A 471 -18.52 -19.19 -2.44
C TYR A 471 -19.66 -18.81 -1.46
N ILE A 472 -20.09 -17.57 -1.53
CA ILE A 472 -21.33 -17.10 -0.91
C ILE A 472 -22.50 -17.48 -1.84
N ARG A 473 -23.31 -18.46 -1.40
CA ARG A 473 -24.42 -19.01 -2.20
C ARG A 473 -25.57 -18.01 -2.34
N SER A 474 -25.92 -17.32 -1.26
CA SER A 474 -27.00 -16.33 -1.26
C SER A 474 -26.86 -15.33 -0.12
N VAL A 475 -27.40 -14.14 -0.38
CA VAL A 475 -27.63 -13.09 0.62
C VAL A 475 -29.10 -12.70 0.48
N THR A 476 -29.89 -12.89 1.53
CA THR A 476 -31.32 -12.56 1.57
C THR A 476 -31.54 -11.52 2.64
N ALA A 477 -32.00 -10.33 2.26
CA ALA A 477 -32.35 -9.25 3.17
C ALA A 477 -33.88 -9.07 3.22
N GLY A 478 -34.44 -9.05 4.41
CA GLY A 478 -35.82 -8.78 4.69
C GLY A 478 -35.96 -7.90 5.95
N ASP A 479 -37.17 -7.46 6.26
CA ASP A 479 -37.44 -6.46 7.30
C ASP A 479 -36.93 -6.89 8.69
N ARG A 480 -37.01 -8.18 8.98
CA ARG A 480 -36.63 -8.73 10.29
C ARG A 480 -35.39 -9.60 10.29
N MET A 481 -34.91 -9.99 9.12
CA MET A 481 -33.76 -10.91 9.02
C MET A 481 -32.94 -10.64 7.75
N THR A 482 -31.64 -10.56 7.92
CA THR A 482 -30.66 -10.70 6.82
C THR A 482 -29.89 -11.98 7.02
N ALA A 483 -29.92 -12.89 6.03
CA ALA A 483 -29.22 -14.17 6.09
C ALA A 483 -28.19 -14.26 4.96
N ILE A 484 -26.98 -14.71 5.31
CA ILE A 484 -25.86 -14.96 4.40
C ILE A 484 -25.57 -16.46 4.45
N ILE A 485 -25.62 -17.13 3.30
CA ILE A 485 -25.35 -18.55 3.19
C ILE A 485 -24.06 -18.76 2.42
N SER A 486 -23.05 -19.30 3.07
CA SER A 486 -21.79 -19.72 2.48
C SER A 486 -21.72 -21.24 2.30
N PHE A 487 -20.97 -21.68 1.30
CA PHE A 487 -20.83 -23.09 0.92
C PHE A 487 -19.41 -23.36 0.45
N HIS A 488 -18.83 -24.52 0.85
CA HIS A 488 -17.57 -25.00 0.29
C HIS A 488 -17.45 -26.54 0.35
N LYS A 489 -16.58 -27.11 -0.52
CA LYS A 489 -16.28 -28.55 -0.62
C LYS A 489 -14.87 -28.92 -0.14
N ASN A 490 -14.21 -28.07 0.61
CA ASN A 490 -12.81 -28.28 0.99
C ASN A 490 -12.58 -29.50 1.90
N TYR A 491 -13.63 -30.11 2.43
CA TYR A 491 -13.57 -31.33 3.26
C TYR A 491 -14.22 -32.54 2.58
N GLU A 492 -14.19 -32.63 1.25
CA GLU A 492 -14.75 -33.78 0.52
C GLU A 492 -14.43 -35.14 1.19
N PRO A 493 -15.42 -36.04 1.31
CA PRO A 493 -16.77 -36.00 0.73
C PRO A 493 -17.77 -35.13 1.49
N ALA A 494 -17.41 -34.48 2.60
CA ALA A 494 -18.29 -33.61 3.31
C ALA A 494 -18.44 -32.25 2.62
N GLU A 495 -19.68 -31.79 2.48
CA GLU A 495 -20.01 -30.45 2.04
C GLU A 495 -20.32 -29.58 3.27
N THR A 496 -19.81 -28.36 3.27
CA THR A 496 -20.00 -27.41 4.37
C THR A 496 -20.94 -26.29 3.92
N THR A 497 -22.00 -26.06 4.71
CA THR A 497 -22.87 -24.90 4.57
C THR A 497 -22.89 -24.18 5.91
N ARG A 498 -22.65 -22.86 5.91
CA ARG A 498 -22.78 -22.00 7.08
C ARG A 498 -23.82 -20.92 6.79
N ILE A 499 -24.66 -20.64 7.77
CA ILE A 499 -25.64 -19.55 7.74
C ILE A 499 -25.24 -18.56 8.83
N LEU A 500 -25.05 -17.30 8.42
CA LEU A 500 -24.95 -16.17 9.33
C LEU A 500 -26.21 -15.34 9.18
N ALA A 501 -26.96 -15.16 10.25
CA ALA A 501 -28.22 -14.42 10.23
C ALA A 501 -28.21 -13.29 11.27
N LEU A 502 -28.48 -12.06 10.79
CA LEU A 502 -28.79 -10.91 11.64
C LEU A 502 -30.31 -10.83 11.76
N ILE A 503 -30.84 -10.98 12.98
CA ILE A 503 -32.29 -11.02 13.28
C ILE A 503 -32.66 -9.78 14.09
N ASP A 504 -33.76 -9.10 13.67
CA ASP A 504 -34.31 -7.90 14.30
C ASP A 504 -33.25 -6.81 14.59
N GLN A 505 -32.16 -6.81 13.82
CA GLN A 505 -31.00 -5.92 13.99
C GLN A 505 -30.35 -6.00 15.40
N GLN A 506 -30.53 -7.10 16.12
CA GLN A 506 -30.08 -7.28 17.51
C GLN A 506 -29.33 -8.59 17.72
N PHE A 507 -29.68 -9.65 17.01
CA PHE A 507 -29.12 -10.98 17.24
C PHE A 507 -28.37 -11.48 16.02
N VAL A 508 -27.13 -11.93 16.22
CA VAL A 508 -26.36 -12.65 15.23
C VAL A 508 -26.38 -14.13 15.57
N ILE A 509 -26.85 -14.94 14.62
CA ILE A 509 -26.93 -16.42 14.74
C ILE A 509 -25.98 -17.03 13.71
N VAL A 510 -25.21 -18.02 14.15
CA VAL A 510 -24.26 -18.77 13.30
C VAL A 510 -24.67 -20.22 13.28
#